data_edba61bea26389c1ca2e2f99d762f26b
#
_entry.id   edba61bea26389c1ca2e2f99d762f26b
#
_cell.length_a   1.000
_cell.length_b   1.000
_cell.length_c   1.000
_cell.angle_alpha   90.00
_cell.angle_beta   90.00
_cell.angle_gamma   90.00
#
_symmetry.space_group_name_H-M   'P 1'
#
loop_
_entity.id
_entity.type
_entity.pdbx_description
1 polymer ?
#
loop_
_entity_poly.entity_id
_entity_poly.type
_entity_poly.pdbx_seq_one_letter_code
_entity_poly.pdbx_strand_id
1 'polypeptide(L)'
;MAITFVGYYRPARTDADVKTWRETGTFPPEFLAKVRAFPSQLPSTCKLIGSWLVTGGQAPGVTVVEAESYDDLQFINTYYAGWLEYDWHPTRTGGPDRS
;
A
#
# COMPACT_ATOMS: atom_id res chain seq x y z
N MET A 1 -7.55 -10.31 -17.17
CA MET A 1 -6.89 -11.24 -16.25
C MET A 1 -6.23 -10.43 -15.13
N ALA A 2 -6.49 -10.81 -13.90
CA ALA A 2 -5.91 -10.10 -12.77
C ALA A 2 -4.43 -10.44 -12.60
N ILE A 3 -3.66 -9.44 -12.23
CA ILE A 3 -2.25 -9.58 -11.92
C ILE A 3 -2.06 -9.19 -10.47
N THR A 4 -1.22 -9.92 -9.76
CA THR A 4 -0.85 -9.57 -8.40
C THR A 4 0.26 -8.53 -8.43
N PHE A 5 0.02 -7.39 -7.78
CA PHE A 5 1.00 -6.33 -7.66
C PHE A 5 1.43 -6.18 -6.21
N VAL A 6 2.72 -5.97 -6.03
CA VAL A 6 3.30 -5.62 -4.72
C VAL A 6 3.62 -4.14 -4.76
N GLY A 7 3.05 -3.39 -3.82
CA GLY A 7 3.32 -1.97 -3.67
C GLY A 7 4.12 -1.72 -2.40
N TYR A 8 5.28 -1.13 -2.54
CA TYR A 8 6.07 -0.66 -1.42
C TYR A 8 5.69 0.78 -1.16
N TYR A 9 5.30 1.11 0.07
CA TYR A 9 4.87 2.46 0.36
C TYR A 9 5.71 3.12 1.43
N ARG A 10 5.81 4.43 1.33
CA ARG A 10 6.50 5.28 2.29
C ARG A 10 5.59 6.44 2.64
N PRO A 11 5.70 6.98 3.85
CA PRO A 11 4.96 8.19 4.19
C PRO A 11 5.38 9.35 3.29
N ALA A 12 4.39 10.08 2.78
CA ALA A 12 4.61 11.29 1.97
C ALA A 12 4.59 12.53 2.88
N ARG A 13 5.22 12.42 4.04
CA ARG A 13 5.24 13.47 5.06
C ARG A 13 6.68 13.77 5.46
N THR A 14 6.86 14.84 6.22
CA THR A 14 8.19 15.25 6.67
C THR A 14 8.82 14.17 7.55
N ASP A 15 10.14 14.14 7.59
CA ASP A 15 10.88 13.18 8.41
C ASP A 15 10.52 13.32 9.90
N ALA A 16 10.28 14.55 10.36
CA ALA A 16 9.89 14.80 11.75
C ALA A 16 8.54 14.16 12.08
N ASP A 17 7.55 14.29 11.18
CA ASP A 17 6.24 13.69 11.38
C ASP A 17 6.34 12.17 11.42
N VAL A 18 7.06 11.58 10.46
CA VAL A 18 7.25 10.14 10.36
C VAL A 18 7.94 9.61 11.61
N LYS A 19 8.98 10.29 12.07
CA LYS A 19 9.69 9.90 13.27
C LYS A 19 8.76 9.87 14.48
N THR A 20 7.95 10.91 14.65
CA THR A 20 7.00 10.99 15.75
C THR A 20 6.00 9.82 15.69
N TRP A 21 5.44 9.56 14.54
CA TRP A 21 4.48 8.45 14.38
C TRP A 21 5.09 7.10 14.71
N ARG A 22 6.33 6.87 14.30
CA ARG A 22 7.03 5.62 14.59
C ARG A 22 7.36 5.46 16.07
N GLU A 23 7.77 6.53 16.71
CA GLU A 23 8.13 6.50 18.13
C GLU A 23 6.93 6.34 19.05
N THR A 24 5.82 6.99 18.71
CA THR A 24 4.63 6.99 19.57
C THR A 24 3.61 5.93 19.19
N GLY A 25 3.70 5.37 17.99
CA GLY A 25 2.67 4.49 17.47
C GLY A 25 1.36 5.18 17.17
N THR A 26 1.37 6.52 17.15
CA THR A 26 0.17 7.34 16.99
C THR A 26 0.17 8.01 15.62
N PHE A 27 -0.85 7.71 14.82
CA PHE A 27 -1.04 8.29 13.50
C PHE A 27 -2.20 9.30 13.54
N PRO A 28 -2.20 10.28 12.62
CA PRO A 28 -3.33 11.23 12.54
C PRO A 28 -4.67 10.50 12.34
N PRO A 29 -5.74 10.96 13.03
CA PRO A 29 -7.06 10.31 12.89
C PRO A 29 -7.59 10.26 11.46
N GLU A 30 -7.33 11.28 10.67
CA GLU A 30 -7.76 11.32 9.27
C GLU A 30 -7.10 10.19 8.46
N PHE A 31 -5.82 9.93 8.71
CA PHE A 31 -5.11 8.87 8.05
C PHE A 31 -5.65 7.50 8.47
N LEU A 32 -5.87 7.30 9.76
CA LEU A 32 -6.43 6.04 10.27
C LEU A 32 -7.81 5.76 9.68
N ALA A 33 -8.64 6.80 9.53
CA ALA A 33 -9.95 6.66 8.91
C ALA A 33 -9.83 6.23 7.45
N LYS A 34 -8.86 6.80 6.71
CA LYS A 34 -8.59 6.38 5.33
C LYS A 34 -8.18 4.93 5.25
N VAL A 35 -7.30 4.50 6.14
CA VAL A 35 -6.82 3.11 6.17
C VAL A 35 -7.97 2.14 6.42
N ARG A 36 -8.85 2.47 7.35
CA ARG A 36 -10.00 1.61 7.66
C ARG A 36 -10.99 1.52 6.51
N ALA A 37 -11.20 2.61 5.79
CA ALA A 37 -12.15 2.65 4.68
C ALA A 37 -11.56 2.06 3.39
N PHE A 38 -10.25 1.93 3.28
CA PHE A 38 -9.58 1.57 2.05
C PHE A 38 -10.15 0.32 1.36
N PRO A 39 -10.33 -0.82 2.04
CA PRO A 39 -10.82 -2.01 1.35
C PRO A 39 -12.18 -1.81 0.69
N SER A 40 -13.06 -1.02 1.29
CA SER A 40 -14.40 -0.78 0.76
C SER A 40 -14.41 0.26 -0.37
N GLN A 41 -13.33 0.99 -0.55
CA GLN A 41 -13.22 2.04 -1.58
C GLN A 41 -12.60 1.54 -2.87
N LEU A 42 -12.03 0.35 -2.88
CA LEU A 42 -11.36 -0.19 -4.06
C LEU A 42 -12.35 -0.45 -5.19
N PRO A 43 -11.92 -0.23 -6.46
CA PRO A 43 -12.73 -0.64 -7.61
C PRO A 43 -13.03 -2.14 -7.57
N SER A 44 -14.13 -2.55 -8.18
CA SER A 44 -14.51 -3.97 -8.24
C SER A 44 -13.49 -4.84 -8.98
N THR A 45 -12.63 -4.24 -9.79
CA THR A 45 -11.57 -4.92 -10.53
C THR A 45 -10.28 -5.06 -9.73
N CYS A 46 -10.27 -4.58 -8.50
CA CYS A 46 -9.09 -4.59 -7.65
C CYS A 46 -9.43 -5.24 -6.30
N LYS A 47 -8.63 -6.21 -5.89
CA LYS A 47 -8.82 -6.92 -4.63
C LYS A 47 -7.60 -6.74 -3.74
N LEU A 48 -7.83 -6.31 -2.51
CA LEU A 48 -6.77 -6.22 -1.51
C LEU A 48 -6.45 -7.62 -0.97
N ILE A 49 -5.22 -8.06 -1.17
CA ILE A 49 -4.74 -9.33 -0.60
C ILE A 49 -4.26 -9.11 0.82
N GLY A 50 -3.52 -8.04 1.05
CA GLY A 50 -3.06 -7.70 2.38
C GLY A 50 -2.23 -6.43 2.38
N SER A 51 -2.03 -5.89 3.58
CA SER A 51 -1.19 -4.71 3.75
C SER A 51 -0.46 -4.85 5.08
N TRP A 52 0.84 -4.63 5.07
CA TRP A 52 1.69 -4.81 6.24
C TRP A 52 2.54 -3.57 6.45
N LEU A 53 2.57 -3.10 7.69
CA LEU A 53 3.52 -2.09 8.10
C LEU A 53 4.76 -2.83 8.61
N VAL A 54 5.86 -2.64 7.92
CA VAL A 54 7.12 -3.26 8.35
C VAL A 54 7.64 -2.49 9.55
N THR A 55 7.84 -3.19 10.66
CA THR A 55 8.37 -2.58 11.89
C THR A 55 9.87 -2.74 11.92
N GLY A 56 10.53 -1.71 12.40
CA GLY A 56 11.99 -1.71 12.53
C GLY A 56 12.69 -1.00 11.40
N GLY A 57 13.55 -0.06 11.74
CA GLY A 57 14.38 0.67 10.79
C GLY A 57 13.59 1.52 9.82
N GLN A 58 14.11 1.63 8.62
CA GLN A 58 13.57 2.47 7.55
C GLN A 58 12.84 1.66 6.48
N ALA A 59 12.50 0.42 6.79
CA ALA A 59 11.86 -0.43 5.79
C ALA A 59 10.49 0.13 5.38
N PRO A 60 10.15 0.06 4.09
CA PRO A 60 8.85 0.52 3.63
C PRO A 60 7.74 -0.45 4.05
N GLY A 61 6.51 0.04 4.07
CA GLY A 61 5.35 -0.83 4.20
C GLY A 61 5.07 -1.56 2.89
N VAL A 62 4.23 -2.58 2.95
CA VAL A 62 3.91 -3.41 1.79
C VAL A 62 2.40 -3.58 1.68
N THR A 63 1.88 -3.34 0.48
CA THR A 63 0.49 -3.62 0.13
C THR A 63 0.48 -4.56 -1.07
N VAL A 64 -0.31 -5.60 -1.01
CA VAL A 64 -0.44 -6.57 -2.11
C VAL A 64 -1.88 -6.56 -2.58
N VAL A 65 -2.07 -6.37 -3.88
CA VAL A 65 -3.39 -6.36 -4.50
C VAL A 65 -3.41 -7.22 -5.76
N GLU A 66 -4.59 -7.73 -6.10
CA GLU A 66 -4.86 -8.25 -7.44
C GLU A 66 -5.61 -7.16 -8.19
N ALA A 67 -5.11 -6.79 -9.37
CA ALA A 67 -5.71 -5.75 -10.18
C ALA A 67 -5.74 -6.16 -11.65
N GLU A 68 -6.74 -5.67 -12.38
CA GLU A 68 -6.87 -5.98 -13.80
C GLU A 68 -6.10 -5.00 -14.68
N SER A 69 -5.77 -3.83 -14.15
CA SER A 69 -5.03 -2.83 -14.90
C SER A 69 -4.28 -1.87 -13.98
N TYR A 70 -3.38 -1.10 -14.57
CA TYR A 70 -2.68 -0.03 -13.85
C TYR A 70 -3.62 1.09 -13.41
N ASP A 71 -4.80 1.22 -14.00
CA ASP A 71 -5.80 2.20 -13.55
C ASP A 71 -6.20 1.94 -12.10
N ASP A 72 -6.30 0.67 -11.71
CA ASP A 72 -6.61 0.31 -10.32
C ASP A 72 -5.51 0.77 -9.38
N LEU A 73 -4.25 0.67 -9.79
CA LEU A 73 -3.12 1.13 -8.98
C LEU A 73 -3.11 2.65 -8.89
N GLN A 74 -3.45 3.31 -9.98
CA GLN A 74 -3.55 4.77 -9.99
C GLN A 74 -4.65 5.26 -9.04
N PHE A 75 -5.74 4.51 -8.94
CA PHE A 75 -6.77 4.79 -7.95
C PHE A 75 -6.17 4.79 -6.53
N ILE A 76 -5.36 3.78 -6.21
CA ILE A 76 -4.74 3.69 -4.89
C ILE A 76 -3.79 4.85 -4.65
N ASN A 77 -2.97 5.19 -5.64
CA ASN A 77 -2.05 6.32 -5.54
C ASN A 77 -2.81 7.62 -5.25
N THR A 78 -3.92 7.83 -5.94
CA THR A 78 -4.75 9.02 -5.75
C THR A 78 -5.44 9.00 -4.39
N TYR A 79 -5.93 7.84 -3.96
CA TYR A 79 -6.60 7.70 -2.68
C TYR A 79 -5.71 8.12 -1.52
N TYR A 80 -4.45 7.71 -1.56
CA TYR A 80 -3.48 8.02 -0.50
C TYR A 80 -2.59 9.23 -0.81
N ALA A 81 -2.93 10.02 -1.84
CA ALA A 81 -2.12 11.18 -2.20
C ALA A 81 -1.94 12.12 -1.00
N GLY A 82 -0.70 12.53 -0.77
CA GLY A 82 -0.37 13.36 0.38
C GLY A 82 -0.09 12.60 1.67
N TRP A 83 -0.42 11.32 1.73
CA TRP A 83 -0.17 10.48 2.90
C TRP A 83 0.86 9.40 2.64
N LEU A 84 0.73 8.68 1.52
CA LEU A 84 1.63 7.59 1.15
C LEU A 84 2.05 7.73 -0.30
N GLU A 85 3.27 7.30 -0.56
CA GLU A 85 3.80 7.17 -1.91
C GLU A 85 4.07 5.69 -2.16
N TYR A 86 3.58 5.18 -3.28
CA TYR A 86 3.68 3.77 -3.64
C TYR A 86 4.65 3.55 -4.79
N ASP A 87 5.37 2.43 -4.71
CA ASP A 87 6.18 1.90 -5.79
C ASP A 87 5.62 0.52 -6.12
N TRP A 88 4.94 0.40 -7.25
CA TRP A 88 4.19 -0.80 -7.63
C TRP A 88 4.99 -1.69 -8.56
N HIS A 89 5.01 -2.98 -8.25
CA HIS A 89 5.70 -3.98 -9.03
C HIS A 89 4.75 -5.14 -9.36
N PRO A 90 4.60 -5.50 -10.64
CA PRO A 90 3.86 -6.70 -10.97
C PRO A 90 4.65 -7.92 -10.52
N THR A 91 3.93 -8.98 -10.16
CA THR A 91 4.55 -10.22 -9.77
C THR A 91 4.20 -11.31 -10.77
N ARG A 92 4.93 -12.40 -10.70
CA ARG A 92 4.58 -13.63 -11.38
C ARG A 92 4.94 -14.78 -10.46
N THR A 93 4.22 -15.87 -10.64
CA THR A 93 4.47 -17.05 -9.84
C THR A 93 5.93 -17.48 -9.98
N GLY A 94 6.59 -17.70 -8.87
CA GLY A 94 7.95 -18.20 -8.84
C GLY A 94 7.98 -19.67 -8.47
N GLY A 95 9.15 -20.28 -8.57
CA GLY A 95 9.37 -21.65 -8.14
C GLY A 95 9.55 -22.62 -9.31
N PRO A 96 10.12 -23.78 -9.01
CA PRO A 96 10.51 -24.73 -10.06
C PRO A 96 9.33 -25.45 -10.71
N ASP A 97 8.22 -25.57 -10.03
CA ASP A 97 7.01 -26.24 -10.53
C ASP A 97 6.08 -25.29 -11.25
N ARG A 98 6.46 -24.05 -11.34
CA ARG A 98 5.68 -23.07 -12.04
C ARG A 98 5.80 -23.27 -13.53
N SER A 99 4.73 -23.20 -14.20
CA SER A 99 4.73 -23.31 -15.64
C SER A 99 4.00 -22.18 -16.28
#